data_f475fa82293aac95b7219d2f3d6e443e
#
_entry.id   f475fa82293aac95b7219d2f3d6e443e
#
_cell.length_a   1.000
_cell.length_b   1.000
_cell.length_c   1.000
_cell.angle_alpha   90.00
_cell.angle_beta   90.00
_cell.angle_gamma   90.00
#
_symmetry.space_group_name_H-M   'P 1'
#
loop_
_entity.id
_entity.type
_entity.pdbx_description
1 polymer ?
#
loop_
_entity_poly.entity_id
_entity_poly.type
_entity_poly.pdbx_seq_one_letter_code
_entity_poly.pdbx_strand_id
1 'polypeptide(L)'
;MQDAVTGLIGRYDQQGRYLDRLAIEQIDAYFAEADLRLAAVALINREAAEIVREASQRLWLAEPELLLPGGNAYTTRRLAACLRDLDYFLRYASYALVAADWKMLDERVLNGLNDTYKSLGVPT
;
A
#
# COMPACT_ATOMS: atom_id res chain seq x y z
N MET A 1 -0.47 -13.31 0.37
CA MET A 1 0.33 -12.37 -0.43
C MET A 1 0.58 -12.99 -1.79
N GLN A 2 0.17 -12.34 -2.86
CA GLN A 2 0.25 -12.86 -4.23
C GLN A 2 0.89 -11.82 -5.13
N ASP A 3 1.55 -12.28 -6.19
CA ASP A 3 1.93 -11.44 -7.32
C ASP A 3 0.93 -11.60 -8.47
N ALA A 4 1.07 -10.77 -9.50
CA ALA A 4 0.17 -10.77 -10.66
C ALA A 4 0.16 -12.12 -11.39
N VAL A 5 1.30 -12.81 -11.45
CA VAL A 5 1.41 -14.12 -12.14
C VAL A 5 0.69 -15.19 -11.33
N THR A 6 0.96 -15.29 -10.03
CA THR A 6 0.30 -16.27 -9.15
C THR A 6 -1.22 -16.05 -9.11
N GLY A 7 -1.65 -14.79 -9.02
CA GLY A 7 -3.07 -14.45 -9.04
C GLY A 7 -3.74 -14.84 -10.37
N LEU A 8 -3.08 -14.59 -11.50
CA LEU A 8 -3.57 -14.96 -12.82
C LEU A 8 -3.70 -16.49 -12.96
N ILE A 9 -2.65 -17.23 -12.61
CA ILE A 9 -2.65 -18.69 -12.65
C ILE A 9 -3.79 -19.24 -11.78
N GLY A 10 -3.97 -18.71 -10.57
CA GLY A 10 -5.05 -19.14 -9.68
C GLY A 10 -6.44 -19.00 -10.28
N ARG A 11 -6.71 -17.93 -11.03
CA ARG A 11 -8.01 -17.76 -11.72
C ARG A 11 -8.24 -18.81 -12.79
N TYR A 12 -7.22 -19.14 -13.57
CA TYR A 12 -7.31 -20.18 -14.60
C TYR A 12 -7.43 -21.57 -13.99
N ASP A 13 -6.69 -21.83 -12.91
CA ASP A 13 -6.78 -23.10 -12.17
C ASP A 13 -8.18 -23.35 -11.62
N GLN A 14 -8.82 -22.35 -11.04
CA GLN A 14 -10.21 -22.45 -10.55
C GLN A 14 -11.21 -22.82 -11.66
N GLN A 15 -10.95 -22.42 -12.90
CA GLN A 15 -11.78 -22.71 -14.06
C GLN A 15 -11.37 -24.02 -14.77
N GLY A 16 -10.30 -24.66 -14.33
CA GLY A 16 -9.76 -25.86 -14.97
C GLY A 16 -9.27 -25.61 -16.41
N ARG A 17 -8.71 -24.42 -16.66
CA ARG A 17 -8.32 -23.97 -18.01
C ARG A 17 -6.82 -23.86 -18.15
N TYR A 18 -6.31 -24.16 -19.34
CA TYR A 18 -4.95 -23.75 -19.73
C TYR A 18 -4.87 -22.23 -19.89
N LEU A 19 -3.67 -21.68 -19.71
CA LEU A 19 -3.41 -20.27 -19.99
C LEU A 19 -3.65 -20.00 -21.48
N ASP A 20 -4.54 -19.09 -21.77
CA ASP A 20 -4.83 -18.66 -23.13
C ASP A 20 -3.90 -17.53 -23.58
N ARG A 21 -4.10 -17.06 -24.82
CA ARG A 21 -3.28 -15.99 -25.39
C ARG A 21 -3.29 -14.73 -24.53
N LEU A 22 -4.44 -14.32 -24.01
CA LEU A 22 -4.57 -13.12 -23.17
C LEU A 22 -3.75 -13.27 -21.89
N ALA A 23 -3.84 -14.44 -21.24
CA ALA A 23 -3.06 -14.72 -20.03
C ALA A 23 -1.56 -14.67 -20.28
N ILE A 24 -1.11 -15.26 -21.40
CA ILE A 24 0.31 -15.24 -21.79
C ILE A 24 0.79 -13.81 -22.06
N GLU A 25 -0.01 -13.01 -22.75
CA GLU A 25 0.31 -11.60 -23.00
C GLU A 25 0.41 -10.79 -21.68
N GLN A 26 -0.45 -11.04 -20.71
CA GLN A 26 -0.40 -10.39 -19.41
C GLN A 26 0.85 -10.79 -18.60
N ILE A 27 1.24 -12.07 -18.66
CA ILE A 27 2.47 -12.53 -18.02
C ILE A 27 3.71 -11.91 -18.68
N ASP A 28 3.72 -11.85 -20.01
CA ASP A 28 4.80 -11.21 -20.76
C ASP A 28 4.94 -9.72 -20.39
N ALA A 29 3.82 -9.00 -20.32
CA ALA A 29 3.80 -7.60 -19.87
C ALA A 29 4.34 -7.44 -18.44
N TYR A 30 3.99 -8.34 -17.53
CA TYR A 30 4.51 -8.34 -16.16
C TYR A 30 6.06 -8.39 -16.14
N PHE A 31 6.66 -9.27 -16.94
CA PHE A 31 8.11 -9.37 -17.02
C PHE A 31 8.73 -8.20 -17.79
N ALA A 32 8.10 -7.76 -18.88
CA ALA A 32 8.61 -6.64 -19.68
C ALA A 32 8.66 -5.32 -18.90
N GLU A 33 7.72 -5.11 -17.97
CA GLU A 33 7.61 -3.89 -17.15
C GLU A 33 8.34 -4.01 -15.80
N ALA A 34 9.01 -5.12 -15.52
CA ALA A 34 9.66 -5.38 -14.24
C ALA A 34 10.71 -4.31 -13.89
N ASP A 35 11.54 -3.90 -14.84
CA ASP A 35 12.58 -2.90 -14.61
C ASP A 35 11.97 -1.54 -14.20
N LEU A 36 10.86 -1.15 -14.81
CA LEU A 36 10.16 0.08 -14.48
C LEU A 36 9.60 0.03 -13.04
N ARG A 37 8.98 -1.09 -12.66
CA ARG A 37 8.47 -1.28 -11.31
C ARG A 37 9.59 -1.26 -10.26
N LEU A 38 10.68 -1.96 -10.52
CA LEU A 38 11.83 -2.00 -9.62
C LEU A 38 12.49 -0.63 -9.48
N ALA A 39 12.59 0.15 -10.56
CA ALA A 39 13.09 1.52 -10.52
C ALA A 39 12.18 2.42 -9.65
N ALA A 40 10.86 2.29 -9.78
CA ALA A 40 9.91 3.02 -8.96
C ALA A 40 10.04 2.66 -7.47
N VAL A 41 10.18 1.38 -7.14
CA VAL A 41 10.37 0.91 -5.76
C VAL A 41 11.70 1.40 -5.19
N ALA A 42 12.77 1.36 -5.96
CA ALA A 42 14.07 1.90 -5.54
C ALA A 42 13.99 3.39 -5.21
N LEU A 43 13.24 4.15 -6.01
CA LEU A 43 13.00 5.57 -5.76
C LEU A 43 12.19 5.78 -4.46
N ILE A 44 11.11 5.04 -4.27
CA ILE A 44 10.31 5.10 -3.04
C ILE A 44 11.18 4.78 -1.81
N ASN A 45 11.97 3.72 -1.87
CA ASN A 45 12.85 3.32 -0.77
C ASN A 45 13.87 4.40 -0.41
N ARG A 46 14.45 5.04 -1.43
CA ARG A 46 15.43 6.12 -1.23
C ARG A 46 14.80 7.35 -0.59
N GLU A 47 13.58 7.70 -1.00
CA GLU A 47 12.88 8.91 -0.58
C GLU A 47 11.83 8.67 0.51
N ALA A 48 11.74 7.45 1.05
CA ALA A 48 10.64 7.05 1.95
C ALA A 48 10.49 7.99 3.16
N ALA A 49 11.57 8.33 3.84
CA ALA A 49 11.53 9.22 5.00
C ALA A 49 11.02 10.62 4.64
N GLU A 50 11.44 11.15 3.51
CA GLU A 50 11.01 12.46 3.01
C GLU A 50 9.55 12.45 2.58
N ILE A 51 9.10 11.39 1.92
CA ILE A 51 7.70 11.22 1.51
C ILE A 51 6.80 11.21 2.76
N VAL A 52 7.14 10.43 3.78
CA VAL A 52 6.37 10.34 5.03
C VAL A 52 6.37 11.69 5.75
N ARG A 53 7.50 12.38 5.81
CA ARG A 53 7.60 13.70 6.41
C ARG A 53 6.69 14.71 5.71
N GLU A 54 6.73 14.78 4.40
CA GLU A 54 5.91 15.70 3.62
C GLU A 54 4.42 15.36 3.72
N ALA A 55 4.07 14.09 3.64
CA ALA A 55 2.69 13.64 3.76
C ALA A 55 2.10 14.01 5.13
N SER A 56 2.86 13.79 6.22
CA SER A 56 2.42 14.16 7.56
C SER A 56 2.24 15.67 7.73
N GLN A 57 3.16 16.47 7.19
CA GLN A 57 3.04 17.92 7.22
C GLN A 57 1.79 18.43 6.50
N ARG A 58 1.51 17.89 5.33
CA ARG A 58 0.30 18.22 4.56
C ARG A 58 -0.97 17.82 5.31
N LEU A 59 -0.97 16.66 5.96
CA LEU A 59 -2.09 16.21 6.78
C LEU A 59 -2.38 17.19 7.92
N TRP A 60 -1.36 17.60 8.65
CA TRP A 60 -1.54 18.51 9.80
C TRP A 60 -1.90 19.93 9.38
N LEU A 61 -1.50 20.37 8.19
CA LEU A 61 -1.97 21.65 7.64
C LEU A 61 -3.44 21.58 7.23
N ALA A 62 -3.89 20.44 6.69
CA ALA A 62 -5.28 20.23 6.29
C ALA A 62 -6.21 19.99 7.48
N GLU A 63 -5.72 19.27 8.51
CA GLU A 63 -6.49 18.83 9.67
C GLU A 63 -5.77 19.19 10.97
N PRO A 64 -5.64 20.49 11.30
CA PRO A 64 -4.84 20.95 12.45
C PRO A 64 -5.38 20.47 13.80
N GLU A 65 -6.65 20.12 13.90
CA GLU A 65 -7.29 19.60 15.11
C GLU A 65 -6.69 18.25 15.56
N LEU A 66 -6.04 17.51 14.67
CA LEU A 66 -5.35 16.27 15.02
C LEU A 66 -4.23 16.49 16.04
N LEU A 67 -3.62 17.67 16.04
CA LEU A 67 -2.52 18.03 16.93
C LEU A 67 -2.98 18.76 18.21
N LEU A 68 -4.28 19.05 18.35
CA LEU A 68 -4.84 19.73 19.51
C LEU A 68 -5.28 18.71 20.58
N PRO A 69 -5.46 19.15 21.85
CA PRO A 69 -5.99 18.26 22.90
C PRO A 69 -7.27 17.55 22.46
N GLY A 70 -7.29 16.22 22.62
CA GLY A 70 -8.37 15.35 22.12
C GLY A 70 -8.17 14.85 20.70
N GLY A 71 -7.23 15.39 19.94
CA GLY A 71 -6.89 14.92 18.60
C GLY A 71 -6.10 13.62 18.59
N ASN A 72 -6.20 12.87 17.47
CA ASN A 72 -5.59 11.54 17.37
C ASN A 72 -4.05 11.56 17.22
N ALA A 73 -3.44 12.74 17.00
CA ALA A 73 -1.98 12.92 16.94
C ALA A 73 -1.46 13.87 18.05
N TYR A 74 -2.27 14.13 19.08
CA TYR A 74 -1.95 15.14 20.10
C TYR A 74 -0.78 14.77 21.01
N THR A 75 -0.69 13.52 21.47
CA THR A 75 0.43 13.10 22.31
C THR A 75 1.63 12.67 21.47
N THR A 76 2.85 12.77 22.01
CA THR A 76 4.06 12.27 21.34
C THR A 76 3.91 10.81 20.91
N ARG A 77 3.29 9.98 21.75
CA ARG A 77 3.02 8.57 21.46
C ARG A 77 2.09 8.40 20.27
N ARG A 78 0.99 9.17 20.23
CA ARG A 78 0.03 9.14 19.12
C ARG A 78 0.61 9.68 17.83
N LEU A 79 1.42 10.73 17.92
CA LEU A 79 2.14 11.28 16.79
C LEU A 79 3.09 10.24 16.18
N ALA A 80 3.88 9.57 17.02
CA ALA A 80 4.78 8.51 16.57
C ALA A 80 4.02 7.35 15.93
N ALA A 81 2.86 6.97 16.45
CA ALA A 81 1.99 5.95 15.87
C ALA A 81 1.47 6.38 14.49
N CYS A 82 1.06 7.63 14.34
CA CYS A 82 0.59 8.19 13.06
C CYS A 82 1.70 8.14 12.00
N LEU A 83 2.92 8.55 12.33
CA LEU A 83 4.07 8.49 11.44
C LEU A 83 4.42 7.05 11.04
N ARG A 84 4.36 6.13 11.99
CA ARG A 84 4.57 4.70 11.73
C ARG A 84 3.51 4.15 10.76
N ASP A 85 2.26 4.56 10.90
CA ASP A 85 1.18 4.11 10.03
C ASP A 85 1.35 4.64 8.61
N LEU A 86 1.78 5.90 8.43
CA LEU A 86 2.12 6.45 7.11
C LEU A 86 3.26 5.69 6.44
N ASP A 87 4.30 5.36 7.20
CA ASP A 87 5.40 4.52 6.71
C ASP A 87 4.91 3.13 6.31
N TYR A 88 4.04 2.53 7.10
CA TYR A 88 3.39 1.26 6.80
C TYR A 88 2.63 1.31 5.47
N PHE A 89 1.82 2.35 5.22
CA PHE A 89 1.09 2.51 3.96
C PHE A 89 2.05 2.59 2.77
N LEU A 90 3.09 3.40 2.87
CA LEU A 90 4.07 3.56 1.80
C LEU A 90 4.82 2.26 1.51
N ARG A 91 5.19 1.53 2.56
CA ARG A 91 5.87 0.25 2.43
C ARG A 91 4.99 -0.79 1.71
N TYR A 92 3.72 -0.90 2.08
CA TYR A 92 2.80 -1.82 1.40
C TYR A 92 2.49 -1.40 -0.03
N ALA A 93 2.42 -0.09 -0.32
CA ALA A 93 2.33 0.40 -1.69
C ALA A 93 3.55 -0.03 -2.53
N SER A 94 4.75 0.01 -1.95
CA SER A 94 5.96 -0.46 -2.64
C SER A 94 5.93 -1.96 -2.91
N TYR A 95 5.42 -2.76 -1.97
CA TYR A 95 5.24 -4.21 -2.16
C TYR A 95 4.24 -4.51 -3.28
N ALA A 96 3.13 -3.77 -3.32
CA ALA A 96 2.13 -3.90 -4.39
C ALA A 96 2.71 -3.58 -5.77
N LEU A 97 3.58 -2.59 -5.86
CA LEU A 97 4.31 -2.27 -7.09
C LEU A 97 5.21 -3.41 -7.56
N VAL A 98 6.00 -4.00 -6.66
CA VAL A 98 6.87 -5.15 -7.00
C VAL A 98 6.03 -6.31 -7.51
N ALA A 99 4.96 -6.64 -6.80
CA ALA A 99 4.07 -7.75 -7.14
C ALA A 99 3.15 -7.48 -8.33
N ALA A 100 3.00 -6.22 -8.73
CA ALA A 100 2.01 -5.75 -9.71
C ALA A 100 0.59 -6.23 -9.38
N ASP A 101 0.27 -6.28 -8.08
CA ASP A 101 -1.02 -6.75 -7.56
C ASP A 101 -1.49 -5.86 -6.42
N TRP A 102 -2.60 -5.17 -6.64
CA TRP A 102 -3.21 -4.27 -5.67
C TRP A 102 -3.94 -4.97 -4.53
N LYS A 103 -4.22 -6.25 -4.66
CA LYS A 103 -4.99 -7.01 -3.67
C LYS A 103 -4.35 -6.97 -2.29
N MET A 104 -3.04 -7.04 -2.23
CA MET A 104 -2.28 -6.91 -0.98
C MET A 104 -2.52 -5.55 -0.31
N LEU A 105 -2.52 -4.47 -1.09
CA LEU A 105 -2.79 -3.14 -0.59
C LEU A 105 -4.24 -3.01 -0.10
N ASP A 106 -5.20 -3.50 -0.89
CA ASP A 106 -6.61 -3.50 -0.52
C ASP A 106 -6.86 -4.25 0.79
N GLU A 107 -6.34 -5.47 0.92
CA GLU A 107 -6.57 -6.33 2.08
C GLU A 107 -5.86 -5.83 3.33
N ARG A 108 -4.60 -5.38 3.22
CA ARG A 108 -3.76 -5.04 4.37
C ARG A 108 -3.90 -3.60 4.81
N VAL A 109 -4.11 -2.68 3.88
CA VAL A 109 -4.15 -1.24 4.17
C VAL A 109 -5.57 -0.71 4.10
N LEU A 110 -6.20 -0.78 2.92
CA LEU A 110 -7.47 -0.08 2.71
C LEU A 110 -8.63 -0.70 3.52
N ASN A 111 -8.73 -2.01 3.56
CA ASN A 111 -9.80 -2.69 4.30
C ASN A 111 -9.37 -3.07 5.72
N GLY A 112 -8.24 -3.76 5.88
CA GLY A 112 -7.79 -4.24 7.17
C GLY A 112 -7.53 -3.12 8.17
N LEU A 113 -6.88 -2.05 7.76
CA LEU A 113 -6.59 -0.92 8.63
C LEU A 113 -7.83 -0.07 8.92
N ASN A 114 -8.70 0.10 7.91
CA ASN A 114 -9.97 0.78 8.08
C ASN A 114 -10.83 0.10 9.17
N ASP A 115 -10.92 -1.22 9.14
CA ASP A 115 -11.64 -1.99 10.15
C ASP A 115 -10.98 -1.88 11.54
N THR A 116 -9.65 -1.90 11.58
CA THR A 116 -8.89 -1.68 12.82
C THR A 116 -9.16 -0.30 13.40
N TYR A 117 -9.12 0.74 12.60
CA TYR A 117 -9.39 2.11 13.05
C TYR A 117 -10.82 2.26 13.56
N LYS A 118 -11.80 1.70 12.86
CA LYS A 118 -13.19 1.70 13.33
C LYS A 118 -13.34 1.03 14.68
N SER A 119 -12.70 -0.12 14.89
CA SER A 119 -12.74 -0.84 16.17
C SER A 119 -12.08 -0.07 17.32
N LEU A 120 -11.11 0.79 17.02
CA LEU A 120 -10.42 1.63 18.00
C LEU A 120 -11.07 3.01 18.20
N GLY A 121 -12.13 3.30 17.45
CA GLY A 121 -12.78 4.63 17.49
C GLY A 121 -11.96 5.74 16.84
N VAL A 122 -11.01 5.39 15.97
CA VAL A 122 -10.22 6.36 15.19
C VAL A 122 -10.99 6.72 13.92
N PRO A 123 -11.10 8.02 13.57
CA PRO A 123 -11.72 8.43 12.30
C PRO A 123 -11.02 7.81 11.08
N THR A 124 -11.82 7.42 10.09
CA THR A 124 -11.33 6.79 8.85
C THR A 124 -11.64 7.64 7.63
#